data_2f7790ad2551735515adc6fc5bf4108a
#
_entry.id   2f7790ad2551735515adc6fc5bf4108a
#
_cell.length_a   1.000
_cell.length_b   1.000
_cell.length_c   1.000
_cell.angle_alpha   90.00
_cell.angle_beta   90.00
_cell.angle_gamma   90.00
#
_symmetry.space_group_name_H-M   'P 1'
#
loop_
_entity.id
_entity.type
_entity.pdbx_description
1 polymer ?
#
loop_
_entity_poly.entity_id
_entity_poly.type
_entity_poly.pdbx_seq_one_letter_code
_entity_poly.pdbx_strand_id
1 'polypeptide(L)'
;SVLFFSNMAAVEMKNKETVDAIIVANKAGLTAYKAKLFIDCTGDGDLAVWAGADFDMGDDKGDVQEGSLCFALSNIDPYEFSLIGTVQSSKKDSPIFKIIESGKYNLIKDYHINDKYAGPGYLAFNAGHVKVNSIDPASLSSAMITGRKIARQFQEGLAEYEPKTFASSYLAATAALMGVRESRRIKCDYTFTLEDWLDRKEFEDGIGRNSYYIDVHKEDATKYPKYGKGESHGIPLRCLLPVGLKNVFVAGRCISTDHYAHGSLRVMPPALVTGEAVGTAAGLIYKTGTIDVHSIDVTRLRIRLKEMGQLL
;
A
#
# COMPACT_ATOMS: atom_id res chain seq x y z
N SER A 1 10.57 -20.89 -5.55
CA SER A 1 11.84 -20.14 -5.54
C SER A 1 11.56 -18.65 -5.41
N VAL A 2 12.44 -17.92 -4.72
CA VAL A 2 12.40 -16.45 -4.59
C VAL A 2 13.62 -15.90 -5.31
N LEU A 3 13.40 -14.91 -6.18
CA LEU A 3 14.47 -14.20 -6.89
C LEU A 3 14.57 -12.78 -6.33
N PHE A 4 15.64 -12.49 -5.60
CA PHE A 4 15.94 -11.15 -5.12
C PHE A 4 16.70 -10.33 -6.19
N PHE A 5 16.58 -9.00 -6.09
CA PHE A 5 17.27 -8.04 -6.99
C PHE A 5 16.98 -8.32 -8.47
N SER A 6 15.76 -8.66 -8.76
CA SER A 6 15.25 -8.95 -10.10
C SER A 6 14.05 -8.04 -10.38
N ASN A 7 14.09 -7.35 -11.52
CA ASN A 7 13.02 -6.45 -11.92
C ASN A 7 12.32 -7.01 -13.16
N MET A 8 10.99 -6.97 -13.18
CA MET A 8 10.26 -7.24 -14.41
C MET A 8 10.57 -6.13 -15.43
N ALA A 9 10.90 -6.53 -16.65
CA ALA A 9 11.30 -5.63 -17.73
C ALA A 9 10.27 -5.62 -18.87
N ALA A 10 9.51 -6.71 -19.05
CA ALA A 10 8.48 -6.83 -20.07
C ALA A 10 7.53 -8.00 -19.76
N VAL A 11 6.43 -8.04 -20.49
CA VAL A 11 5.47 -9.16 -20.51
C VAL A 11 5.37 -9.69 -21.93
N GLU A 12 5.44 -11.01 -22.11
CA GLU A 12 5.21 -11.68 -23.37
C GLU A 12 3.80 -12.26 -23.37
N MET A 13 3.02 -11.90 -24.38
CA MET A 13 1.65 -12.36 -24.53
C MET A 13 1.59 -13.54 -25.49
N LYS A 14 0.88 -14.61 -25.13
CA LYS A 14 0.55 -15.73 -26.02
C LYS A 14 -0.53 -15.33 -27.03
N ASN A 15 -1.49 -14.53 -26.57
CA ASN A 15 -2.56 -13.92 -27.35
C ASN A 15 -3.06 -12.67 -26.60
N LYS A 16 -4.13 -12.04 -27.07
CA LYS A 16 -4.65 -10.79 -26.46
C LYS A 16 -5.10 -10.91 -25.00
N GLU A 17 -5.38 -12.13 -24.51
CA GLU A 17 -5.99 -12.37 -23.20
C GLU A 17 -5.09 -13.20 -22.26
N THR A 18 -3.95 -13.70 -22.76
CA THR A 18 -3.16 -14.70 -22.02
C THR A 18 -1.68 -14.33 -22.04
N VAL A 19 -1.12 -14.17 -20.87
CA VAL A 19 0.32 -13.98 -20.65
C VAL A 19 1.04 -15.33 -20.84
N ASP A 20 2.14 -15.37 -21.62
CA ASP A 20 3.00 -16.53 -21.81
C ASP A 20 4.19 -16.50 -20.85
N ALA A 21 4.83 -15.32 -20.72
CA ALA A 21 6.00 -15.15 -19.87
C ALA A 21 6.11 -13.74 -19.31
N ILE A 22 6.86 -13.62 -18.21
CA ILE A 22 7.44 -12.36 -17.76
C ILE A 22 8.95 -12.35 -18.09
N ILE A 23 9.42 -11.22 -18.59
CA ILE A 23 10.84 -10.99 -18.83
C ILE A 23 11.42 -10.26 -17.63
N VAL A 24 12.43 -10.84 -17.02
CA VAL A 24 13.05 -10.32 -15.79
C VAL A 24 14.49 -9.92 -16.08
N ALA A 25 14.86 -8.70 -15.68
CA ALA A 25 16.22 -8.18 -15.70
C ALA A 25 16.90 -8.37 -14.35
N ASN A 26 18.07 -8.97 -14.35
CA ASN A 26 18.95 -9.10 -13.19
C ASN A 26 20.43 -9.19 -13.62
N LYS A 27 21.33 -9.49 -12.69
CA LYS A 27 22.78 -9.59 -13.01
C LYS A 27 23.13 -10.68 -14.03
N ALA A 28 22.27 -11.68 -14.24
CA ALA A 28 22.45 -12.71 -15.28
C ALA A 28 21.95 -12.27 -16.66
N GLY A 29 21.42 -11.04 -16.77
CA GLY A 29 20.83 -10.50 -18.00
C GLY A 29 19.30 -10.59 -18.00
N LEU A 30 18.70 -10.78 -19.18
CA LEU A 30 17.27 -10.94 -19.35
C LEU A 30 16.90 -12.42 -19.38
N THR A 31 15.91 -12.80 -18.59
CA THR A 31 15.41 -14.17 -18.50
C THR A 31 13.90 -14.19 -18.61
N ALA A 32 13.35 -15.04 -19.49
CA ALA A 32 11.91 -15.29 -19.60
C ALA A 32 11.48 -16.38 -18.61
N TYR A 33 10.48 -16.07 -17.79
CA TYR A 33 9.84 -17.02 -16.88
C TYR A 33 8.43 -17.33 -17.36
N LYS A 34 8.22 -18.56 -17.83
CA LYS A 34 6.93 -19.05 -18.29
C LYS A 34 6.12 -19.64 -17.15
N ALA A 35 4.82 -19.35 -17.12
CA ALA A 35 3.88 -19.94 -16.17
C ALA A 35 2.50 -20.13 -16.82
N LYS A 36 1.65 -20.92 -16.17
CA LYS A 36 0.25 -21.07 -16.56
C LYS A 36 -0.61 -19.95 -16.01
N LEU A 37 -0.33 -19.53 -14.76
CA LEU A 37 -1.04 -18.49 -14.05
C LEU A 37 -0.02 -17.48 -13.47
N PHE A 38 -0.41 -16.23 -13.43
CA PHE A 38 0.39 -15.13 -12.89
C PHE A 38 -0.42 -14.40 -11.81
N ILE A 39 0.26 -13.87 -10.82
CA ILE A 39 -0.33 -13.03 -9.78
C ILE A 39 0.47 -11.74 -9.73
N ASP A 40 -0.17 -10.62 -10.07
CA ASP A 40 0.42 -9.29 -9.96
C ASP A 40 0.29 -8.75 -8.54
N CYS A 41 1.39 -8.74 -7.82
CA CYS A 41 1.53 -8.12 -6.49
C CYS A 41 2.54 -6.97 -6.53
N THR A 42 2.78 -6.33 -7.68
CA THR A 42 3.77 -5.24 -7.83
C THR A 42 3.35 -3.98 -7.07
N GLY A 43 2.09 -3.89 -6.68
CA GLY A 43 1.49 -2.71 -6.05
C GLY A 43 1.14 -1.61 -7.04
N ASP A 44 1.81 -1.55 -8.18
CA ASP A 44 1.54 -0.60 -9.27
C ASP A 44 0.78 -1.26 -10.45
N GLY A 45 0.51 -2.58 -10.38
CA GLY A 45 -0.19 -3.32 -11.40
C GLY A 45 0.62 -3.46 -12.70
N ASP A 46 1.95 -3.51 -12.60
CA ASP A 46 2.84 -3.46 -13.77
C ASP A 46 2.60 -4.63 -14.73
N LEU A 47 2.45 -5.85 -14.20
CA LEU A 47 2.22 -7.02 -15.04
C LEU A 47 0.89 -6.91 -15.78
N ALA A 48 -0.19 -6.57 -15.06
CA ALA A 48 -1.53 -6.47 -15.65
C ALA A 48 -1.58 -5.40 -16.74
N VAL A 49 -1.02 -4.21 -16.49
CA VAL A 49 -1.01 -3.11 -17.46
C VAL A 49 -0.12 -3.43 -18.67
N TRP A 50 1.05 -4.02 -18.46
CA TRP A 50 1.93 -4.41 -19.57
C TRP A 50 1.34 -5.58 -20.38
N ALA A 51 0.42 -6.37 -19.79
CA ALA A 51 -0.39 -7.37 -20.48
C ALA A 51 -1.62 -6.77 -21.19
N GLY A 52 -1.89 -5.47 -21.05
CA GLY A 52 -2.95 -4.76 -21.74
C GLY A 52 -4.21 -4.49 -20.91
N ALA A 53 -4.20 -4.70 -19.60
CA ALA A 53 -5.33 -4.35 -18.74
C ALA A 53 -5.49 -2.83 -18.61
N ASP A 54 -6.73 -2.36 -18.60
CA ASP A 54 -7.08 -0.97 -18.28
C ASP A 54 -6.94 -0.69 -16.79
N PHE A 55 -6.76 0.60 -16.44
CA PHE A 55 -6.62 1.05 -15.06
C PHE A 55 -7.16 2.45 -14.86
N ASP A 56 -7.48 2.79 -13.61
CA ASP A 56 -7.68 4.15 -13.13
C ASP A 56 -6.51 4.59 -12.26
N MET A 57 -6.25 5.89 -12.15
CA MET A 57 -5.15 6.43 -11.35
C MET A 57 -5.51 7.81 -10.80
N GLY A 58 -5.34 7.98 -9.47
CA GLY A 58 -5.64 9.23 -8.81
C GLY A 58 -7.15 9.51 -8.66
N ASP A 59 -7.46 10.75 -8.31
CA ASP A 59 -8.81 11.29 -8.26
C ASP A 59 -9.29 11.74 -9.65
N ASP A 60 -10.45 12.41 -9.72
CA ASP A 60 -11.03 12.93 -10.99
C ASP A 60 -10.12 13.92 -11.74
N LYS A 61 -9.08 14.45 -11.07
CA LYS A 61 -8.07 15.32 -11.67
C LYS A 61 -6.78 14.57 -12.02
N GLY A 62 -6.70 13.29 -11.71
CA GLY A 62 -5.52 12.46 -11.86
C GLY A 62 -4.48 12.64 -10.73
N ASP A 63 -4.83 13.34 -9.65
CA ASP A 63 -3.95 13.52 -8.50
C ASP A 63 -3.94 12.27 -7.61
N VAL A 64 -2.78 11.65 -7.45
CA VAL A 64 -2.57 10.51 -6.55
C VAL A 64 -2.28 10.98 -5.12
N GLN A 65 -2.53 10.12 -4.15
CA GLN A 65 -2.16 10.37 -2.76
C GLN A 65 -0.64 10.49 -2.61
N GLU A 66 -0.20 11.49 -1.83
CA GLU A 66 1.22 11.72 -1.57
C GLU A 66 1.84 10.54 -0.80
N GLY A 67 3.10 10.23 -1.12
CA GLY A 67 3.88 9.21 -0.43
C GLY A 67 4.57 9.74 0.83
N SER A 68 5.17 8.84 1.61
CA SER A 68 6.07 9.19 2.72
C SER A 68 7.31 8.30 2.68
N LEU A 69 8.47 8.86 2.99
CA LEU A 69 9.66 8.07 3.23
C LEU A 69 9.80 7.87 4.75
N CYS A 70 9.44 6.69 5.23
CA CYS A 70 9.62 6.35 6.65
C CYS A 70 11.08 6.46 7.06
N PHE A 71 11.32 6.87 8.30
CA PHE A 71 12.66 7.00 8.85
C PHE A 71 12.69 6.60 10.33
N ALA A 72 13.89 6.50 10.89
CA ALA A 72 14.06 6.20 12.30
C ALA A 72 15.12 7.12 12.92
N LEU A 73 14.85 7.54 14.15
CA LEU A 73 15.79 8.26 15.01
C LEU A 73 16.27 7.33 16.10
N SER A 74 17.55 7.45 16.44
CA SER A 74 18.19 6.75 17.56
C SER A 74 18.79 7.75 18.54
N ASN A 75 19.21 7.24 19.70
CA ASN A 75 19.74 8.03 20.82
C ASN A 75 18.72 9.05 21.37
N ILE A 76 17.47 8.61 21.43
CA ILE A 76 16.37 9.34 22.06
C ILE A 76 16.40 9.02 23.55
N ASP A 77 16.15 10.03 24.42
CA ASP A 77 16.00 9.76 25.85
C ASP A 77 14.70 8.96 26.10
N PRO A 78 14.78 7.69 26.52
CA PRO A 78 13.60 6.86 26.70
C PRO A 78 12.74 7.26 27.89
N TYR A 79 13.33 7.87 28.92
CA TYR A 79 12.59 8.35 30.08
C TYR A 79 11.79 9.60 29.72
N GLU A 80 12.42 10.62 29.13
CA GLU A 80 11.72 11.82 28.67
C GLU A 80 10.66 11.49 27.62
N PHE A 81 10.95 10.54 26.69
CA PHE A 81 9.93 10.08 25.75
C PHE A 81 8.73 9.43 26.45
N SER A 82 8.96 8.65 27.53
CA SER A 82 7.86 8.05 28.30
C SER A 82 6.93 9.08 28.94
N LEU A 83 7.45 10.25 29.29
CA LEU A 83 6.66 11.35 29.87
C LEU A 83 5.80 12.05 28.81
N ILE A 84 6.31 12.21 27.59
CA ILE A 84 5.54 12.81 26.50
C ILE A 84 4.63 11.80 25.79
N GLY A 85 4.99 10.53 25.75
CA GLY A 85 4.23 9.41 25.18
C GLY A 85 4.17 9.37 23.66
N THR A 86 4.03 10.50 22.98
CA THR A 86 3.97 10.61 21.51
C THR A 86 4.25 12.04 21.06
N VAL A 87 4.71 12.20 19.83
CA VAL A 87 4.85 13.49 19.14
C VAL A 87 3.81 13.70 18.03
N GLN A 88 2.81 12.82 17.94
CA GLN A 88 1.75 12.92 16.93
C GLN A 88 0.91 14.19 17.07
N SER A 89 0.40 14.70 15.96
CA SER A 89 -0.44 15.91 15.92
C SER A 89 -1.78 15.79 16.65
N SER A 90 -2.20 14.57 17.00
CA SER A 90 -3.35 14.34 17.89
C SER A 90 -3.14 14.83 19.31
N LYS A 91 -1.88 15.03 19.73
CA LYS A 91 -1.49 15.61 21.01
C LYS A 91 -1.42 17.13 20.89
N LYS A 92 -2.16 17.86 21.74
CA LYS A 92 -2.27 19.34 21.69
C LYS A 92 -0.94 20.10 21.79
N ASP A 93 0.01 19.56 22.54
CA ASP A 93 1.35 20.12 22.78
C ASP A 93 2.44 19.42 21.94
N SER A 94 2.05 18.76 20.84
CA SER A 94 3.00 18.15 19.93
C SER A 94 4.00 19.17 19.39
N PRO A 95 5.30 18.85 19.37
CA PRO A 95 6.33 19.74 18.83
C PRO A 95 6.14 20.06 17.34
N ILE A 96 5.35 19.26 16.60
CA ILE A 96 5.07 19.48 15.18
C ILE A 96 4.45 20.86 14.91
N PHE A 97 3.61 21.36 15.81
CA PHE A 97 2.99 22.67 15.66
C PHE A 97 4.05 23.78 15.64
N LYS A 98 4.98 23.78 16.60
CA LYS A 98 6.08 24.75 16.66
C LYS A 98 7.04 24.61 15.50
N ILE A 99 7.31 23.39 15.05
CA ILE A 99 8.16 23.12 13.88
C ILE A 99 7.58 23.81 12.64
N ILE A 100 6.28 23.68 12.39
CA ILE A 100 5.61 24.27 11.23
C ILE A 100 5.49 25.78 11.38
N GLU A 101 5.05 26.27 12.55
CA GLU A 101 4.89 27.70 12.83
C GLU A 101 6.20 28.50 12.70
N SER A 102 7.33 27.86 12.98
CA SER A 102 8.65 28.50 12.86
C SER A 102 9.01 28.90 11.42
N GLY A 103 8.44 28.24 10.42
CA GLY A 103 8.82 28.40 9.01
C GLY A 103 10.24 27.97 8.65
N LYS A 104 11.06 27.55 9.64
CA LYS A 104 12.47 27.16 9.48
C LYS A 104 12.62 25.85 8.72
N TYR A 105 11.71 24.91 8.94
CA TYR A 105 11.74 23.56 8.39
C TYR A 105 10.78 23.47 7.18
N ASN A 106 11.12 24.15 6.10
CA ASN A 106 10.25 24.46 4.97
C ASN A 106 9.82 23.26 4.11
N LEU A 107 10.42 22.07 4.31
CA LEU A 107 10.00 20.84 3.64
C LEU A 107 8.92 20.09 4.45
N ILE A 108 8.73 20.42 5.73
CA ILE A 108 7.64 19.89 6.55
C ILE A 108 6.44 20.81 6.36
N LYS A 109 5.49 20.39 5.52
CA LYS A 109 4.37 21.23 5.05
C LYS A 109 3.05 20.97 5.76
N ASP A 110 2.96 19.89 6.49
CA ASP A 110 1.74 19.45 7.16
C ASP A 110 2.03 18.77 8.50
N TYR A 111 0.99 18.52 9.25
CA TYR A 111 1.07 17.94 10.60
C TYR A 111 1.17 16.42 10.62
N HIS A 112 1.43 15.76 9.48
CA HIS A 112 1.54 14.31 9.42
C HIS A 112 2.83 13.83 10.07
N ILE A 113 2.70 13.36 11.29
CA ILE A 113 3.77 12.70 12.05
C ILE A 113 3.17 11.57 12.89
N ASN A 114 3.52 10.33 12.56
CA ASN A 114 3.19 9.14 13.33
C ASN A 114 4.47 8.49 13.81
N ASP A 115 4.62 8.41 15.12
CA ASP A 115 5.75 7.78 15.78
C ASP A 115 5.38 6.40 16.33
N LYS A 116 6.36 5.51 16.35
CA LYS A 116 6.29 4.18 16.96
C LYS A 116 7.56 3.88 17.72
N TYR A 117 7.42 3.62 19.01
CA TYR A 117 8.54 3.13 19.83
C TYR A 117 8.91 1.72 19.38
N ALA A 118 10.12 1.54 18.87
CA ALA A 118 10.59 0.30 18.31
C ALA A 118 11.68 -0.38 19.18
N GLY A 119 12.12 0.31 20.22
CA GLY A 119 13.11 -0.20 21.18
C GLY A 119 13.70 0.93 22.03
N PRO A 120 14.49 0.60 23.07
CA PRO A 120 15.10 1.62 23.93
C PRO A 120 15.91 2.64 23.13
N GLY A 121 15.51 3.91 23.22
CA GLY A 121 16.14 5.02 22.50
C GLY A 121 15.96 5.00 20.99
N TYR A 122 15.01 4.21 20.44
CA TYR A 122 14.77 4.07 19.00
C TYR A 122 13.30 4.30 18.66
N LEU A 123 13.03 5.30 17.82
CA LEU A 123 11.70 5.64 17.31
C LEU A 123 11.67 5.53 15.79
N ALA A 124 10.66 4.85 15.26
CA ALA A 124 10.32 4.83 13.84
C ALA A 124 9.21 5.84 13.53
N PHE A 125 9.31 6.48 12.36
CA PHE A 125 8.39 7.53 11.92
C PHE A 125 7.80 7.22 10.56
N ASN A 126 6.48 7.38 10.45
CA ASN A 126 5.78 7.63 9.19
C ASN A 126 5.36 9.10 9.22
N ALA A 127 6.15 9.97 8.61
CA ALA A 127 5.99 11.41 8.75
C ALA A 127 6.37 12.16 7.47
N GLY A 128 5.71 13.30 7.27
CA GLY A 128 5.84 14.14 6.10
C GLY A 128 5.22 13.53 4.85
N HIS A 129 4.92 14.37 3.89
CA HIS A 129 4.36 13.98 2.60
C HIS A 129 5.25 14.45 1.46
N VAL A 130 5.33 13.62 0.43
CA VAL A 130 6.09 13.88 -0.81
C VAL A 130 5.22 13.53 -2.00
N LYS A 131 5.07 14.46 -2.94
CA LYS A 131 4.46 14.16 -4.24
C LYS A 131 5.32 13.14 -4.97
N VAL A 132 4.71 12.06 -5.41
CA VAL A 132 5.41 10.99 -6.12
C VAL A 132 4.48 10.34 -7.14
N ASN A 133 4.98 10.22 -8.37
CA ASN A 133 4.43 9.32 -9.36
C ASN A 133 5.31 8.06 -9.38
N SER A 134 4.82 6.95 -8.84
CA SER A 134 5.61 5.72 -8.67
C SER A 134 5.91 5.00 -9.98
N ILE A 135 5.16 5.30 -11.04
CA ILE A 135 5.38 4.74 -12.38
C ILE A 135 6.38 5.55 -13.22
N ASP A 136 6.87 6.67 -12.67
CA ASP A 136 7.95 7.48 -13.26
C ASP A 136 9.23 7.36 -12.43
N PRO A 137 10.29 6.72 -12.93
CA PRO A 137 11.54 6.55 -12.20
C PRO A 137 12.21 7.86 -11.78
N ALA A 138 12.07 8.93 -12.57
CA ALA A 138 12.63 10.24 -12.24
C ALA A 138 11.89 10.87 -11.06
N SER A 139 10.54 10.81 -11.07
CA SER A 139 9.70 11.24 -9.95
C SER A 139 10.01 10.46 -8.68
N LEU A 140 10.11 9.14 -8.77
CA LEU A 140 10.43 8.27 -7.64
C LEU A 140 11.81 8.60 -7.03
N SER A 141 12.82 8.79 -7.88
CA SER A 141 14.19 9.17 -7.45
C SER A 141 14.19 10.54 -6.74
N SER A 142 13.51 11.54 -7.30
CA SER A 142 13.36 12.86 -6.71
C SER A 142 12.63 12.81 -5.36
N ALA A 143 11.56 11.99 -5.26
CA ALA A 143 10.81 11.79 -4.03
C ALA A 143 11.68 11.12 -2.93
N MET A 144 12.51 10.15 -3.28
CA MET A 144 13.47 9.53 -2.36
C MET A 144 14.49 10.52 -1.80
N ILE A 145 15.01 11.42 -2.64
CA ILE A 145 15.94 12.49 -2.22
C ILE A 145 15.24 13.47 -1.30
N THR A 146 14.05 13.93 -1.68
CA THR A 146 13.23 14.87 -0.90
C THR A 146 12.83 14.27 0.44
N GLY A 147 12.39 13.02 0.48
CA GLY A 147 12.03 12.32 1.71
C GLY A 147 13.19 12.24 2.71
N ARG A 148 14.43 12.03 2.25
CA ARG A 148 15.61 12.07 3.14
C ARG A 148 15.87 13.44 3.72
N LYS A 149 15.66 14.50 2.93
CA LYS A 149 15.78 15.89 3.43
C LYS A 149 14.71 16.19 4.47
N ILE A 150 13.47 15.74 4.25
CA ILE A 150 12.36 15.85 5.20
C ILE A 150 12.69 15.11 6.50
N ALA A 151 13.19 13.88 6.44
CA ALA A 151 13.59 13.12 7.62
C ALA A 151 14.65 13.84 8.46
N ARG A 152 15.62 14.50 7.81
CA ARG A 152 16.61 15.34 8.47
C ARG A 152 15.99 16.57 9.13
N GLN A 153 15.07 17.26 8.43
CA GLN A 153 14.36 18.41 9.02
C GLN A 153 13.50 18.01 10.22
N PHE A 154 12.88 16.82 10.20
CA PHE A 154 12.18 16.29 11.38
C PHE A 154 13.13 16.05 12.55
N GLN A 155 14.29 15.45 12.32
CA GLN A 155 15.28 15.24 13.36
C GLN A 155 15.75 16.57 13.98
N GLU A 156 16.11 17.56 13.15
CA GLU A 156 16.55 18.89 13.58
C GLU A 156 15.43 19.65 14.33
N GLY A 157 14.21 19.61 13.80
CA GLY A 157 13.04 20.28 14.42
C GLY A 157 12.63 19.64 15.75
N LEU A 158 12.62 18.32 15.84
CA LEU A 158 12.35 17.63 17.10
C LEU A 158 13.43 17.92 18.15
N ALA A 159 14.71 17.96 17.76
CA ALA A 159 15.80 18.32 18.66
C ALA A 159 15.69 19.78 19.17
N GLU A 160 15.21 20.72 18.36
CA GLU A 160 15.03 22.10 18.74
C GLU A 160 13.80 22.34 19.64
N TYR A 161 12.66 21.71 19.32
CA TYR A 161 11.38 22.00 19.99
C TYR A 161 10.98 20.97 21.06
N GLU A 162 11.68 19.83 21.15
CA GLU A 162 11.55 18.84 22.22
C GLU A 162 12.95 18.34 22.64
N PRO A 163 13.84 19.28 23.12
CA PRO A 163 15.26 18.99 23.36
C PRO A 163 15.50 17.96 24.46
N LYS A 164 14.64 17.86 25.47
CA LYS A 164 14.82 16.87 26.54
C LYS A 164 14.84 15.45 25.96
N THR A 165 13.97 15.19 24.99
CA THR A 165 13.82 13.88 24.36
C THR A 165 14.79 13.70 23.19
N PHE A 166 15.00 14.73 22.35
CA PHE A 166 15.62 14.58 21.04
C PHE A 166 16.93 15.31 20.81
N ALA A 167 17.44 16.10 21.76
CA ALA A 167 18.67 16.90 21.55
C ALA A 167 19.88 16.06 21.11
N SER A 168 20.01 14.83 21.60
CA SER A 168 21.10 13.93 21.27
C SER A 168 20.73 12.93 20.16
N SER A 169 19.53 13.04 19.61
CA SER A 169 19.05 12.11 18.59
C SER A 169 19.76 12.29 17.25
N TYR A 170 19.87 11.24 16.49
CA TYR A 170 20.38 11.27 15.13
C TYR A 170 19.52 10.40 14.20
N LEU A 171 19.57 10.73 12.90
CA LEU A 171 18.90 9.96 11.87
C LEU A 171 19.61 8.61 11.67
N ALA A 172 19.04 7.55 12.23
CA ALA A 172 19.62 6.21 12.20
C ALA A 172 19.39 5.51 10.86
N ALA A 173 18.22 5.68 10.28
CA ALA A 173 17.86 5.06 9.00
C ALA A 173 16.76 5.83 8.27
N THR A 174 16.72 5.67 6.95
CA THR A 174 15.55 5.93 6.12
C THR A 174 15.13 4.64 5.43
N ALA A 175 13.85 4.52 5.11
CA ALA A 175 13.36 3.37 4.36
C ALA A 175 14.11 3.17 3.03
N ALA A 176 14.29 1.93 2.63
CA ALA A 176 14.92 1.58 1.36
C ALA A 176 14.05 1.94 0.15
N LEU A 177 12.74 1.97 0.34
CA LEU A 177 11.75 2.27 -0.69
C LEU A 177 10.81 3.40 -0.23
N MET A 178 10.32 4.17 -1.20
CA MET A 178 9.26 5.15 -0.96
C MET A 178 7.96 4.43 -0.56
N GLY A 179 7.31 4.92 0.48
CA GLY A 179 5.97 4.49 0.87
C GLY A 179 4.93 5.10 -0.07
N VAL A 180 4.72 4.45 -1.21
CA VAL A 180 3.72 4.85 -2.20
C VAL A 180 2.34 4.44 -1.71
N ARG A 181 1.43 5.40 -1.59
CA ARG A 181 0.05 5.14 -1.14
C ARG A 181 -0.89 4.79 -2.28
N GLU A 182 -0.71 5.41 -3.43
CA GLU A 182 -1.60 5.24 -4.57
C GLU A 182 -0.81 5.28 -5.87
N SER A 183 -1.24 4.46 -6.82
CA SER A 183 -0.85 4.46 -8.21
C SER A 183 -2.00 3.89 -9.06
N ARG A 184 -1.72 3.00 -10.00
CA ARG A 184 -2.74 2.37 -10.83
C ARG A 184 -3.62 1.41 -10.03
N ARG A 185 -4.93 1.50 -10.26
CA ARG A 185 -5.96 0.56 -9.80
C ARG A 185 -6.49 -0.16 -11.03
N ILE A 186 -6.22 -1.45 -11.12
CA ILE A 186 -6.53 -2.26 -12.31
C ILE A 186 -8.04 -2.42 -12.44
N LYS A 187 -8.59 -2.24 -13.64
CA LYS A 187 -10.01 -2.52 -13.90
C LYS A 187 -10.26 -4.01 -13.91
N CYS A 188 -11.06 -4.45 -12.96
CA CYS A 188 -11.46 -5.84 -12.78
C CYS A 188 -12.97 -5.99 -12.99
N ASP A 189 -13.48 -7.24 -12.89
CA ASP A 189 -14.90 -7.56 -13.07
C ASP A 189 -15.83 -6.80 -12.10
N TYR A 190 -15.31 -6.27 -11.01
CA TYR A 190 -15.99 -5.40 -10.07
C TYR A 190 -15.05 -4.31 -9.56
N THR A 191 -15.56 -3.10 -9.40
CA THR A 191 -14.86 -2.00 -8.72
C THR A 191 -15.51 -1.79 -7.36
N PHE A 192 -14.77 -2.01 -6.28
CA PHE A 192 -15.25 -1.75 -4.92
C PHE A 192 -15.29 -0.24 -4.69
N THR A 193 -16.47 0.27 -4.28
CA THR A 193 -16.75 1.71 -4.20
C THR A 193 -16.83 2.22 -2.76
N LEU A 194 -16.85 3.56 -2.64
CA LEU A 194 -17.12 4.23 -1.35
C LEU A 194 -18.49 3.83 -0.78
N GLU A 195 -19.51 3.68 -1.65
CA GLU A 195 -20.84 3.24 -1.23
C GLU A 195 -20.80 1.83 -0.64
N ASP A 196 -20.09 0.90 -1.27
CA ASP A 196 -19.91 -0.46 -0.72
C ASP A 196 -19.27 -0.42 0.66
N TRP A 197 -18.30 0.50 0.86
CA TRP A 197 -17.65 0.71 2.15
C TRP A 197 -18.61 1.31 3.19
N LEU A 198 -19.40 2.32 2.82
CA LEU A 198 -20.38 2.97 3.70
C LEU A 198 -21.48 2.00 4.15
N ASP A 199 -21.96 1.17 3.23
CA ASP A 199 -23.01 0.18 3.45
C ASP A 199 -22.53 -1.06 4.22
N ARG A 200 -21.21 -1.17 4.53
CA ARG A 200 -20.62 -2.39 5.14
C ARG A 200 -20.95 -3.65 4.33
N LYS A 201 -20.96 -3.50 3.01
CA LYS A 201 -21.51 -4.49 2.08
C LYS A 201 -20.87 -5.86 2.21
N GLU A 202 -21.72 -6.86 2.19
CA GLU A 202 -21.35 -8.27 2.08
C GLU A 202 -21.45 -8.74 0.62
N PHE A 203 -20.61 -9.70 0.26
CA PHE A 203 -20.54 -10.22 -1.10
C PHE A 203 -20.63 -11.75 -1.08
N GLU A 204 -21.40 -12.33 -2.03
CA GLU A 204 -21.47 -13.77 -2.20
C GLU A 204 -20.11 -14.38 -2.55
N ASP A 205 -19.29 -13.62 -3.30
CA ASP A 205 -17.91 -13.96 -3.67
C ASP A 205 -16.87 -13.36 -2.70
N GLY A 206 -17.27 -12.94 -1.48
CA GLY A 206 -16.37 -12.36 -0.50
C GLY A 206 -15.23 -13.30 -0.09
N ILE A 207 -13.99 -12.81 -0.15
CA ILE A 207 -12.76 -13.57 0.11
C ILE A 207 -12.10 -13.22 1.44
N GLY A 208 -12.67 -12.27 2.16
CA GLY A 208 -12.20 -11.82 3.46
C GLY A 208 -12.87 -10.53 3.86
N ARG A 209 -12.50 -10.01 5.03
CA ARG A 209 -13.10 -8.81 5.63
C ARG A 209 -12.08 -7.73 5.91
N ASN A 210 -12.55 -6.49 5.91
CA ASN A 210 -11.75 -5.34 6.30
C ASN A 210 -12.58 -4.36 7.14
N SER A 211 -11.95 -3.73 8.14
CA SER A 211 -12.54 -2.71 9.02
C SER A 211 -11.69 -1.45 9.11
N TYR A 212 -10.78 -1.25 8.15
CA TYR A 212 -9.94 -0.06 8.13
C TYR A 212 -10.75 1.15 7.62
N TYR A 213 -10.49 2.32 8.19
CA TYR A 213 -11.16 3.56 7.81
C TYR A 213 -10.69 4.07 6.44
N ILE A 214 -11.41 5.05 5.88
CA ILE A 214 -11.00 5.75 4.65
C ILE A 214 -9.82 6.68 4.99
N ASP A 215 -8.63 6.32 4.52
CA ASP A 215 -7.37 7.03 4.75
C ASP A 215 -6.93 7.75 3.48
N VAL A 216 -7.54 8.92 3.23
CA VAL A 216 -7.21 9.81 2.09
C VAL A 216 -6.66 11.12 2.65
N HIS A 217 -5.37 11.36 2.44
CA HIS A 217 -4.59 12.39 3.13
C HIS A 217 -4.91 13.86 2.82
N LYS A 218 -5.68 14.16 1.78
CA LYS A 218 -6.08 15.53 1.43
C LYS A 218 -7.49 15.90 1.90
N GLU A 219 -8.22 14.94 2.43
CA GLU A 219 -9.58 15.15 2.90
C GLU A 219 -9.66 15.08 4.42
N ASP A 220 -10.70 15.71 4.96
CA ASP A 220 -11.01 15.59 6.38
C ASP A 220 -11.39 14.12 6.68
N ALA A 221 -10.50 13.40 7.34
CA ALA A 221 -10.71 12.01 7.74
C ALA A 221 -11.95 11.82 8.64
N THR A 222 -12.49 12.92 9.19
CA THR A 222 -13.74 12.90 9.98
C THR A 222 -15.00 12.88 9.13
N LYS A 223 -14.87 13.11 7.81
CA LYS A 223 -16.00 13.12 6.85
C LYS A 223 -16.70 11.75 6.78
N TYR A 224 -15.96 10.67 7.00
CA TYR A 224 -16.51 9.31 6.92
C TYR A 224 -16.67 8.68 8.31
N PRO A 225 -17.80 7.99 8.58
CA PRO A 225 -18.01 7.33 9.87
C PRO A 225 -17.00 6.21 10.08
N LYS A 226 -16.37 6.18 11.25
CA LYS A 226 -15.49 5.06 11.61
C LYS A 226 -16.31 3.79 11.85
N TYR A 227 -15.67 2.63 11.64
CA TYR A 227 -16.26 1.35 12.02
C TYR A 227 -16.49 1.28 13.53
N GLY A 228 -17.68 0.81 13.93
CA GLY A 228 -17.96 0.41 15.29
C GLY A 228 -17.25 -0.90 15.65
N LYS A 229 -17.31 -1.26 16.94
CA LYS A 229 -16.72 -2.52 17.40
C LYS A 229 -17.41 -3.72 16.72
N GLY A 230 -16.64 -4.53 16.00
CA GLY A 230 -17.12 -5.72 15.29
C GLY A 230 -17.66 -5.43 13.88
N GLU A 231 -17.78 -4.18 13.47
CA GLU A 231 -18.15 -3.84 12.10
C GLU A 231 -17.00 -4.06 11.12
N SER A 232 -17.34 -4.48 9.91
CA SER A 232 -16.44 -4.68 8.79
C SER A 232 -17.24 -4.80 7.50
N HIS A 233 -16.57 -4.74 6.37
CA HIS A 233 -17.15 -5.07 5.06
C HIS A 233 -16.46 -6.26 4.43
N GLY A 234 -17.12 -6.94 3.48
CA GLY A 234 -16.54 -7.99 2.66
C GLY A 234 -15.62 -7.41 1.58
N ILE A 235 -14.67 -8.21 1.10
CA ILE A 235 -13.84 -7.90 -0.08
C ILE A 235 -14.23 -8.91 -1.17
N PRO A 236 -14.81 -8.49 -2.32
CA PRO A 236 -15.22 -9.41 -3.36
C PRO A 236 -14.04 -9.92 -4.20
N LEU A 237 -14.06 -11.19 -4.58
CA LEU A 237 -13.05 -11.79 -5.47
C LEU A 237 -12.95 -11.06 -6.80
N ARG A 238 -14.07 -10.61 -7.35
CA ARG A 238 -14.14 -9.92 -8.64
C ARG A 238 -13.32 -8.64 -8.74
N CYS A 239 -12.92 -8.04 -7.60
CA CYS A 239 -11.95 -6.92 -7.59
C CYS A 239 -10.51 -7.34 -7.90
N LEU A 240 -10.24 -8.65 -8.01
CA LEU A 240 -8.92 -9.24 -8.21
C LEU A 240 -8.78 -9.92 -9.58
N LEU A 241 -9.82 -9.86 -10.43
CA LEU A 241 -9.94 -10.51 -11.74
C LEU A 241 -9.88 -9.44 -12.84
N PRO A 242 -8.70 -9.16 -13.43
CA PRO A 242 -8.55 -8.12 -14.46
C PRO A 242 -9.40 -8.42 -15.70
N VAL A 243 -10.18 -7.43 -16.13
CA VAL A 243 -10.96 -7.54 -17.39
C VAL A 243 -10.02 -7.78 -18.57
N GLY A 244 -10.35 -8.73 -19.41
CA GLY A 244 -9.62 -9.06 -20.64
C GLY A 244 -8.38 -9.92 -20.47
N LEU A 245 -8.02 -10.33 -19.23
CA LEU A 245 -6.90 -11.24 -18.96
C LEU A 245 -7.39 -12.54 -18.33
N LYS A 246 -7.09 -13.68 -18.96
CA LYS A 246 -7.58 -15.00 -18.54
C LYS A 246 -6.71 -15.68 -17.48
N ASN A 247 -5.42 -15.36 -17.39
CA ASN A 247 -4.50 -16.09 -16.53
C ASN A 247 -3.72 -15.19 -15.57
N VAL A 248 -4.28 -14.01 -15.26
CA VAL A 248 -3.68 -13.05 -14.34
C VAL A 248 -4.66 -12.71 -13.22
N PHE A 249 -4.19 -12.78 -11.98
CA PHE A 249 -4.82 -12.15 -10.82
C PHE A 249 -4.08 -10.88 -10.44
N VAL A 250 -4.76 -9.95 -9.77
CA VAL A 250 -4.13 -8.82 -9.08
C VAL A 250 -4.41 -8.91 -7.58
N ALA A 251 -3.46 -8.45 -6.75
CA ALA A 251 -3.62 -8.41 -5.29
C ALA A 251 -2.88 -7.22 -4.66
N GLY A 252 -3.32 -6.81 -3.47
CA GLY A 252 -2.72 -5.71 -2.73
C GLY A 252 -3.19 -4.35 -3.22
N ARG A 253 -2.27 -3.38 -3.35
CA ARG A 253 -2.57 -1.98 -3.59
C ARG A 253 -3.21 -1.68 -4.96
N CYS A 254 -2.98 -2.53 -5.96
CA CYS A 254 -3.45 -2.33 -7.34
C CYS A 254 -4.82 -2.92 -7.65
N ILE A 255 -5.56 -3.46 -6.68
CA ILE A 255 -6.89 -4.05 -6.89
C ILE A 255 -7.91 -3.00 -7.35
N SER A 256 -9.04 -3.47 -7.91
CA SER A 256 -10.08 -2.61 -8.46
C SER A 256 -10.91 -1.94 -7.37
N THR A 257 -10.70 -0.65 -7.19
CA THR A 257 -11.44 0.19 -6.24
C THR A 257 -11.64 1.57 -6.82
N ASP A 258 -12.58 2.36 -6.29
CA ASP A 258 -12.56 3.80 -6.49
C ASP A 258 -11.44 4.47 -5.66
N HIS A 259 -11.22 5.77 -5.85
CA HIS A 259 -10.17 6.51 -5.16
C HIS A 259 -10.35 6.53 -3.62
N TYR A 260 -11.58 6.66 -3.13
CA TYR A 260 -11.86 6.75 -1.69
C TYR A 260 -11.76 5.40 -0.99
N ALA A 261 -12.42 4.38 -1.54
CA ALA A 261 -12.36 3.03 -1.02
C ALA A 261 -10.95 2.46 -1.04
N HIS A 262 -10.12 2.89 -2.02
CA HIS A 262 -8.70 2.56 -2.08
C HIS A 262 -7.97 2.94 -0.80
N GLY A 263 -8.29 4.09 -0.18
CA GLY A 263 -7.72 4.50 1.10
C GLY A 263 -7.87 3.47 2.21
N SER A 264 -8.96 2.69 2.19
CA SER A 264 -9.23 1.60 3.14
C SER A 264 -8.56 0.28 2.74
N LEU A 265 -8.54 -0.05 1.44
CA LEU A 265 -8.14 -1.38 0.95
C LEU A 265 -6.65 -1.51 0.58
N ARG A 266 -5.90 -0.41 0.50
CA ARG A 266 -4.47 -0.41 0.13
C ARG A 266 -3.50 -0.76 1.26
N VAL A 267 -3.98 -0.85 2.49
CA VAL A 267 -3.14 -1.09 3.67
C VAL A 267 -2.77 -2.56 3.83
N MET A 268 -1.78 -2.85 4.68
CA MET A 268 -1.23 -4.21 4.81
C MET A 268 -2.25 -5.30 5.11
N PRO A 269 -3.23 -5.15 6.06
CA PRO A 269 -4.16 -6.24 6.34
C PRO A 269 -4.99 -6.68 5.13
N PRO A 270 -5.68 -5.79 4.36
CA PRO A 270 -6.35 -6.19 3.13
C PRO A 270 -5.40 -6.75 2.07
N ALA A 271 -4.15 -6.25 1.98
CA ALA A 271 -3.17 -6.79 1.04
C ALA A 271 -2.83 -8.26 1.35
N LEU A 272 -2.72 -8.62 2.63
CA LEU A 272 -2.53 -10.01 3.05
C LEU A 272 -3.76 -10.87 2.71
N VAL A 273 -4.97 -10.37 2.99
CA VAL A 273 -6.24 -11.04 2.66
C VAL A 273 -6.34 -11.34 1.17
N THR A 274 -6.10 -10.34 0.32
CA THR A 274 -6.18 -10.49 -1.14
C THR A 274 -5.09 -11.41 -1.66
N GLY A 275 -3.86 -11.32 -1.14
CA GLY A 275 -2.75 -12.20 -1.52
C GLY A 275 -3.01 -13.67 -1.20
N GLU A 276 -3.53 -13.98 -0.01
CA GLU A 276 -3.92 -15.33 0.40
C GLU A 276 -5.04 -15.88 -0.50
N ALA A 277 -6.04 -15.04 -0.80
CA ALA A 277 -7.18 -15.44 -1.61
C ALA A 277 -6.75 -15.80 -3.04
N VAL A 278 -5.98 -14.95 -3.72
CA VAL A 278 -5.55 -15.24 -5.11
C VAL A 278 -4.55 -16.38 -5.18
N GLY A 279 -3.68 -16.54 -4.17
CA GLY A 279 -2.78 -17.69 -4.09
C GLY A 279 -3.54 -19.00 -3.96
N THR A 280 -4.58 -19.02 -3.12
CA THR A 280 -5.48 -20.18 -2.93
C THR A 280 -6.29 -20.44 -4.20
N ALA A 281 -6.85 -19.38 -4.82
CA ALA A 281 -7.60 -19.48 -6.08
C ALA A 281 -6.75 -20.06 -7.21
N ALA A 282 -5.52 -19.56 -7.39
CA ALA A 282 -4.59 -20.07 -8.39
C ALA A 282 -4.28 -21.56 -8.19
N GLY A 283 -4.10 -22.01 -6.94
CA GLY A 283 -3.90 -23.41 -6.60
C GLY A 283 -5.12 -24.30 -6.92
N LEU A 284 -6.34 -23.77 -6.74
CA LEU A 284 -7.57 -24.48 -7.09
C LEU A 284 -7.75 -24.59 -8.62
N ILE A 285 -7.56 -23.47 -9.34
CA ILE A 285 -7.64 -23.43 -10.81
C ILE A 285 -6.61 -24.39 -11.44
N TYR A 286 -5.37 -24.35 -10.97
CA TYR A 286 -4.31 -25.23 -11.48
C TYR A 286 -4.71 -26.72 -11.44
N LYS A 287 -5.44 -27.14 -10.39
CA LYS A 287 -5.92 -28.53 -10.24
C LYS A 287 -7.04 -28.91 -11.21
N THR A 288 -7.79 -27.95 -11.74
CA THR A 288 -8.85 -28.22 -12.74
C THR A 288 -8.32 -28.34 -14.16
N GLY A 289 -7.07 -27.91 -14.41
CA GLY A 289 -6.46 -27.89 -15.72
C GLY A 289 -6.83 -26.70 -16.60
N THR A 290 -7.77 -25.83 -16.16
CA THR A 290 -8.03 -24.53 -16.82
C THR A 290 -6.94 -23.50 -16.43
N ILE A 291 -6.85 -22.44 -17.22
CA ILE A 291 -6.04 -21.26 -16.90
C ILE A 291 -6.92 -20.00 -16.73
N ASP A 292 -8.24 -20.13 -16.90
CA ASP A 292 -9.15 -18.99 -16.85
C ASP A 292 -9.50 -18.65 -15.39
N VAL A 293 -8.99 -17.50 -14.92
CA VAL A 293 -9.18 -17.03 -13.55
C VAL A 293 -10.65 -16.68 -13.27
N HIS A 294 -11.44 -16.33 -14.29
CA HIS A 294 -12.87 -16.02 -14.16
C HIS A 294 -13.74 -17.28 -14.00
N SER A 295 -13.17 -18.47 -14.25
CA SER A 295 -13.86 -19.77 -14.09
C SER A 295 -13.73 -20.38 -12.70
N ILE A 296 -13.21 -19.65 -11.70
CA ILE A 296 -13.00 -20.15 -10.34
C ILE A 296 -14.33 -20.58 -9.67
N ASP A 297 -14.33 -21.74 -9.05
CA ASP A 297 -15.40 -22.16 -8.14
C ASP A 297 -15.29 -21.37 -6.83
N VAL A 298 -16.07 -20.29 -6.73
CA VAL A 298 -16.10 -19.39 -5.57
C VAL A 298 -16.51 -20.13 -4.30
N THR A 299 -17.46 -21.05 -4.38
CA THR A 299 -17.91 -21.81 -3.21
C THR A 299 -16.77 -22.63 -2.63
N ARG A 300 -16.05 -23.35 -3.49
CA ARG A 300 -14.88 -24.13 -3.09
C ARG A 300 -13.74 -23.26 -2.56
N LEU A 301 -13.50 -22.10 -3.18
CA LEU A 301 -12.52 -21.14 -2.68
C LEU A 301 -12.86 -20.67 -1.27
N ARG A 302 -14.10 -20.25 -1.03
CA ARG A 302 -14.57 -19.77 0.28
C ARG A 302 -14.48 -20.85 1.37
N ILE A 303 -14.83 -22.10 1.05
CA ILE A 303 -14.64 -23.22 1.96
C ILE A 303 -13.17 -23.33 2.36
N ARG A 304 -12.27 -23.32 1.37
CA ARG A 304 -10.83 -23.45 1.62
C ARG A 304 -10.27 -22.30 2.44
N LEU A 305 -10.67 -21.06 2.16
CA LEU A 305 -10.25 -19.88 2.95
C LEU A 305 -10.71 -19.97 4.40
N LYS A 306 -11.95 -20.41 4.66
CA LYS A 306 -12.44 -20.67 6.03
C LYS A 306 -11.65 -21.74 6.77
N GLU A 307 -11.30 -22.83 6.10
CA GLU A 307 -10.44 -23.89 6.67
C GLU A 307 -9.06 -23.37 7.07
N MET A 308 -8.55 -22.34 6.36
CA MET A 308 -7.28 -21.66 6.64
C MET A 308 -7.40 -20.59 7.73
N GLY A 309 -8.60 -20.35 8.26
CA GLY A 309 -8.86 -19.36 9.32
C GLY A 309 -9.28 -17.97 8.83
N GLN A 310 -9.53 -17.80 7.52
CA GLN A 310 -9.98 -16.53 6.98
C GLN A 310 -11.40 -16.20 7.44
N LEU A 311 -11.61 -14.97 7.89
CA LEU A 311 -12.95 -14.44 8.20
C LEU A 311 -13.62 -14.01 6.88
N LEU A 312 -14.80 -14.58 6.60
CA LEU A 312 -15.58 -14.31 5.39
C LEU A 312 -16.95 -13.74 5.70
#